data_726817f60f9c918f925c07cbddc4b81b
#
_entry.id   726817f60f9c918f925c07cbddc4b81b
#
_cell.length_a   1.000
_cell.length_b   1.000
_cell.length_c   1.000
_cell.angle_alpha   90.00
_cell.angle_beta   90.00
_cell.angle_gamma   90.00
#
_symmetry.space_group_name_H-M   'P 1'
#
loop_
_entity.id
_entity.type
_entity.pdbx_description
1 polymer ?
#
loop_
_entity_poly.entity_id
_entity_poly.type
_entity_poly.pdbx_seq_one_letter_code
_entity_poly.pdbx_strand_id
1 'polypeptide(L)'
;TSQKFRDILNSQGFRAAEVNGGSADRAQVLREFNEGRYNVLCNSMLLTEGWDCPSVDCVVVLRPTKIRSLYSQMVGRGTRLFPGKEDLLLLDFLWHTERHALCHPANLICESEEVAGRMTENIEAAGCPVDIEEAEEKAAADVVAQREKALAKQLAEMRSRKRKLVDPLQFEMSIQAEDLAGYVPSFGWEMAPPSAVQTQ
;
A
#
# COMPACT_ATOMS: atom_id res chain seq x y z
N THR A 1 -1.28 -12.20 -26.59
CA THR A 1 -0.25 -11.40 -25.88
C THR A 1 0.84 -12.30 -25.34
N SER A 2 0.50 -13.39 -24.60
CA SER A 2 1.48 -14.38 -24.08
C SER A 2 2.32 -15.02 -25.20
N GLN A 3 1.73 -15.33 -26.34
CA GLN A 3 2.42 -15.84 -27.52
C GLN A 3 3.50 -14.87 -28.03
N LYS A 4 3.21 -13.58 -28.11
CA LYS A 4 4.18 -12.57 -28.53
C LYS A 4 5.38 -12.50 -27.59
N PHE A 5 5.14 -12.58 -26.27
CA PHE A 5 6.22 -12.63 -25.29
C PHE A 5 7.08 -13.88 -25.44
N ARG A 6 6.46 -15.06 -25.60
CA ARG A 6 7.18 -16.31 -25.89
C ARG A 6 8.08 -16.15 -27.10
N ASP A 7 7.55 -15.59 -28.20
CA ASP A 7 8.30 -15.47 -29.45
C ASP A 7 9.48 -14.49 -29.32
N ILE A 8 9.28 -13.37 -28.61
CA ILE A 8 10.35 -12.42 -28.29
C ILE A 8 11.42 -13.09 -27.43
N LEU A 9 11.04 -13.79 -26.37
CA LEU A 9 12.00 -14.46 -25.48
C LEU A 9 12.81 -15.54 -26.23
N ASN A 10 12.13 -16.33 -27.06
CA ASN A 10 12.83 -17.32 -27.90
C ASN A 10 13.79 -16.67 -28.91
N SER A 11 13.46 -15.50 -29.45
CA SER A 11 14.37 -14.74 -30.34
C SER A 11 15.60 -14.21 -29.60
N GLN A 12 15.52 -14.05 -28.27
CA GLN A 12 16.63 -13.64 -27.41
C GLN A 12 17.40 -14.83 -26.80
N GLY A 13 17.10 -16.06 -27.24
CA GLY A 13 17.83 -17.26 -26.82
C GLY A 13 17.29 -17.94 -25.56
N PHE A 14 16.16 -17.48 -25.01
CA PHE A 14 15.45 -18.21 -23.94
C PHE A 14 14.72 -19.43 -24.53
N ARG A 15 14.48 -20.43 -23.70
CA ARG A 15 13.61 -21.56 -24.03
C ARG A 15 12.24 -21.31 -23.44
N ALA A 16 11.44 -20.49 -24.10
CA ALA A 16 10.12 -20.09 -23.60
C ALA A 16 9.01 -20.94 -24.21
N ALA A 17 8.12 -21.42 -23.37
CA ALA A 17 6.85 -22.04 -23.75
C ALA A 17 5.67 -21.13 -23.39
N GLU A 18 4.50 -21.43 -23.99
CA GLU A 18 3.25 -20.68 -23.72
C GLU A 18 2.12 -21.64 -23.44
N VAL A 19 1.30 -21.28 -22.45
CA VAL A 19 0.08 -22.01 -22.11
C VAL A 19 -1.08 -21.02 -22.02
N ASN A 20 -2.16 -21.31 -22.74
CA ASN A 20 -3.39 -20.55 -22.70
C ASN A 20 -4.63 -21.46 -22.57
N GLY A 21 -5.84 -20.87 -22.46
CA GLY A 21 -7.09 -21.61 -22.28
C GLY A 21 -7.44 -22.59 -23.40
N GLY A 22 -6.87 -22.39 -24.61
CA GLY A 22 -7.09 -23.23 -25.78
C GLY A 22 -5.94 -24.22 -26.07
N SER A 23 -4.90 -24.27 -25.22
CA SER A 23 -3.76 -25.19 -25.44
C SER A 23 -4.17 -26.64 -25.21
N ALA A 24 -4.24 -27.42 -26.29
CA ALA A 24 -4.55 -28.85 -26.24
C ALA A 24 -3.41 -29.68 -25.57
N ASP A 25 -2.19 -29.20 -25.65
CA ASP A 25 -0.94 -29.80 -25.15
C ASP A 25 -0.51 -29.25 -23.77
N ARG A 26 -1.40 -28.53 -23.07
CA ARG A 26 -1.13 -27.90 -21.77
C ARG A 26 -0.42 -28.81 -20.78
N ALA A 27 -0.92 -30.04 -20.59
CA ALA A 27 -0.36 -30.96 -19.62
C ALA A 27 1.05 -31.41 -19.99
N GLN A 28 1.35 -31.52 -21.28
CA GLN A 28 2.67 -31.82 -21.77
C GLN A 28 3.65 -30.68 -21.54
N VAL A 29 3.28 -29.47 -21.93
CA VAL A 29 4.12 -28.27 -21.77
C VAL A 29 4.47 -28.02 -20.31
N LEU A 30 3.50 -28.19 -19.39
CA LEU A 30 3.72 -28.03 -17.95
C LEU A 30 4.68 -29.10 -17.39
N ARG A 31 4.58 -30.36 -17.85
CA ARG A 31 5.56 -31.40 -17.49
C ARG A 31 6.95 -31.08 -17.99
N GLU A 32 7.07 -30.69 -19.26
CA GLU A 32 8.33 -30.33 -19.86
C GLU A 32 8.98 -29.10 -19.20
N PHE A 33 8.19 -28.14 -18.70
CA PHE A 33 8.67 -27.03 -17.89
C PHE A 33 9.20 -27.53 -16.53
N ASN A 34 8.46 -28.39 -15.84
CA ASN A 34 8.92 -28.98 -14.58
C ASN A 34 10.19 -29.83 -14.74
N GLU A 35 10.38 -30.45 -15.90
CA GLU A 35 11.59 -31.20 -16.28
C GLU A 35 12.76 -30.31 -16.71
N GLY A 36 12.56 -28.96 -16.75
CA GLY A 36 13.60 -28.00 -17.13
C GLY A 36 13.88 -27.89 -18.62
N ARG A 37 13.03 -28.44 -19.49
CA ARG A 37 13.15 -28.28 -20.95
C ARG A 37 12.94 -26.83 -21.38
N TYR A 38 12.02 -26.13 -20.69
CA TYR A 38 11.80 -24.70 -20.82
C TYR A 38 12.30 -23.99 -19.58
N ASN A 39 12.86 -22.81 -19.73
CA ASN A 39 13.27 -21.96 -18.63
C ASN A 39 12.34 -20.76 -18.41
N VAL A 40 11.40 -20.53 -19.33
CA VAL A 40 10.35 -19.50 -19.16
C VAL A 40 9.00 -20.08 -19.58
N LEU A 41 7.99 -19.84 -18.76
CA LEU A 41 6.61 -20.20 -19.05
C LEU A 41 5.73 -18.96 -19.12
N CYS A 42 5.27 -18.64 -20.32
CA CYS A 42 4.34 -17.53 -20.57
C CYS A 42 2.89 -18.03 -20.42
N ASN A 43 2.10 -17.35 -19.59
CA ASN A 43 0.71 -17.71 -19.43
C ASN A 43 -0.22 -16.50 -19.37
N SER A 44 -1.48 -16.71 -19.69
CA SER A 44 -2.55 -15.72 -19.58
C SER A 44 -3.65 -16.23 -18.65
N MET A 45 -3.55 -15.96 -17.34
CA MET A 45 -4.51 -16.29 -16.27
C MET A 45 -4.70 -17.77 -15.90
N LEU A 46 -4.16 -18.70 -16.67
CA LEU A 46 -4.47 -20.14 -16.52
C LEU A 46 -3.78 -20.82 -15.33
N LEU A 47 -2.67 -20.27 -14.89
CA LEU A 47 -1.85 -20.88 -13.83
C LEU A 47 -2.14 -20.31 -12.44
N THR A 48 -3.24 -19.57 -12.29
CA THR A 48 -3.69 -19.08 -10.99
C THR A 48 -4.26 -20.18 -10.11
N GLU A 49 -4.73 -21.31 -10.69
CA GLU A 49 -5.29 -22.44 -9.96
C GLU A 49 -4.71 -23.79 -10.44
N GLY A 50 -4.49 -24.70 -9.50
CA GLY A 50 -4.26 -26.12 -9.74
C GLY A 50 -2.91 -26.55 -10.33
N TRP A 51 -2.00 -25.65 -10.71
CA TRP A 51 -0.66 -26.01 -11.14
C TRP A 51 0.37 -25.72 -10.05
N ASP A 52 1.31 -26.63 -9.87
CA ASP A 52 2.36 -26.53 -8.88
C ASP A 52 3.73 -26.78 -9.50
N CYS A 53 4.65 -25.85 -9.31
CA CYS A 53 6.04 -25.96 -9.68
C CYS A 53 6.92 -25.22 -8.65
N PRO A 54 7.36 -25.88 -7.58
CA PRO A 54 8.13 -25.24 -6.52
C PRO A 54 9.48 -24.70 -6.98
N SER A 55 10.03 -25.22 -8.08
CA SER A 55 11.33 -24.77 -8.63
C SER A 55 11.29 -23.40 -9.32
N VAL A 56 10.12 -22.75 -9.42
CA VAL A 56 10.03 -21.38 -9.95
C VAL A 56 10.74 -20.40 -9.03
N ASP A 57 11.77 -19.77 -9.51
CA ASP A 57 12.64 -18.80 -8.81
C ASP A 57 12.44 -17.36 -9.25
N CYS A 58 11.68 -17.15 -10.35
CA CYS A 58 11.35 -15.82 -10.84
C CYS A 58 9.88 -15.75 -11.28
N VAL A 59 9.19 -14.71 -10.85
CA VAL A 59 7.83 -14.36 -11.30
C VAL A 59 7.82 -12.98 -11.92
N VAL A 60 7.37 -12.89 -13.18
CA VAL A 60 7.27 -11.64 -13.92
C VAL A 60 5.79 -11.26 -14.06
N VAL A 61 5.38 -10.17 -13.44
CA VAL A 61 4.01 -9.67 -13.47
C VAL A 61 3.88 -8.60 -14.55
N LEU A 62 3.18 -8.96 -15.64
CA LEU A 62 2.94 -8.09 -16.79
C LEU A 62 1.45 -7.70 -16.92
N ARG A 63 0.61 -8.11 -15.98
CA ARG A 63 -0.82 -7.85 -15.99
C ARG A 63 -1.24 -7.03 -14.78
N PRO A 64 -1.79 -5.82 -14.98
CA PRO A 64 -2.32 -5.03 -13.90
C PRO A 64 -3.52 -5.72 -13.25
N THR A 65 -3.59 -5.70 -11.93
CA THR A 65 -4.76 -6.14 -11.17
C THR A 65 -4.99 -5.22 -9.97
N LYS A 66 -6.28 -5.05 -9.62
CA LYS A 66 -6.71 -4.38 -8.40
C LYS A 66 -7.14 -5.37 -7.32
N ILE A 67 -7.12 -6.65 -7.64
CA ILE A 67 -7.61 -7.72 -6.78
C ILE A 67 -6.41 -8.34 -6.06
N ARG A 68 -6.25 -8.04 -4.76
CA ARG A 68 -5.17 -8.53 -3.92
C ARG A 68 -5.06 -10.06 -3.93
N SER A 69 -6.19 -10.76 -3.86
CA SER A 69 -6.20 -12.23 -3.89
C SER A 69 -5.65 -12.79 -5.21
N LEU A 70 -5.97 -12.18 -6.34
CA LEU A 70 -5.42 -12.58 -7.63
C LEU A 70 -3.91 -12.30 -7.72
N TYR A 71 -3.46 -11.14 -7.24
CA TYR A 71 -2.05 -10.80 -7.19
C TYR A 71 -1.28 -11.79 -6.31
N SER A 72 -1.80 -12.08 -5.11
CA SER A 72 -1.23 -13.08 -4.20
C SER A 72 -1.16 -14.48 -4.82
N GLN A 73 -2.16 -14.89 -5.59
CA GLN A 73 -2.13 -16.18 -6.31
C GLN A 73 -1.06 -16.21 -7.40
N MET A 74 -0.87 -15.11 -8.14
CA MET A 74 0.17 -15.02 -9.18
C MET A 74 1.56 -15.14 -8.58
N VAL A 75 1.86 -14.37 -7.52
CA VAL A 75 3.17 -14.36 -6.86
C VAL A 75 3.38 -15.65 -6.06
N GLY A 76 2.36 -16.13 -5.36
CA GLY A 76 2.41 -17.33 -4.53
C GLY A 76 2.81 -18.62 -5.25
N ARG A 77 2.82 -18.64 -6.58
CA ARG A 77 3.38 -19.77 -7.34
C ARG A 77 4.89 -19.90 -7.19
N GLY A 78 5.56 -18.76 -6.98
CA GLY A 78 7.00 -18.72 -6.81
C GLY A 78 7.47 -18.76 -5.35
N THR A 79 6.60 -18.60 -4.36
CA THR A 79 7.01 -18.56 -2.93
C THR A 79 7.25 -19.91 -2.28
N ARG A 80 7.08 -21.01 -3.02
CA ARG A 80 7.26 -22.36 -2.47
C ARG A 80 8.72 -22.70 -2.29
N LEU A 81 9.01 -23.42 -1.20
CA LEU A 81 10.35 -23.92 -0.91
C LEU A 81 10.74 -25.03 -1.88
N PHE A 82 11.97 -24.98 -2.37
CA PHE A 82 12.57 -25.99 -3.23
C PHE A 82 14.05 -26.13 -2.93
N PRO A 83 14.65 -27.33 -2.96
CA PRO A 83 16.07 -27.52 -2.70
C PRO A 83 16.94 -26.71 -3.65
N GLY A 84 17.84 -25.88 -3.11
CA GLY A 84 18.72 -25.01 -3.89
C GLY A 84 18.12 -23.67 -4.31
N LYS A 85 16.89 -23.39 -3.92
CA LYS A 85 16.24 -22.08 -4.10
C LYS A 85 16.31 -21.31 -2.79
N GLU A 86 17.02 -20.20 -2.79
CA GLU A 86 17.19 -19.31 -1.64
C GLU A 86 16.09 -18.25 -1.63
N ASP A 87 15.80 -17.63 -2.79
CA ASP A 87 14.91 -16.49 -2.94
C ASP A 87 13.91 -16.66 -4.09
N LEU A 88 12.91 -15.80 -4.10
CA LEU A 88 12.04 -15.55 -5.24
C LEU A 88 12.30 -14.15 -5.79
N LEU A 89 12.74 -14.06 -7.04
CA LEU A 89 12.81 -12.78 -7.74
C LEU A 89 11.42 -12.39 -8.27
N LEU A 90 10.87 -11.30 -7.77
CA LEU A 90 9.62 -10.72 -8.26
C LEU A 90 9.92 -9.50 -9.14
N LEU A 91 9.58 -9.60 -10.44
CA LEU A 91 9.67 -8.49 -11.38
C LEU A 91 8.27 -7.97 -11.69
N ASP A 92 7.96 -6.80 -11.15
CA ASP A 92 6.68 -6.11 -11.37
C ASP A 92 6.91 -4.86 -12.23
N PHE A 93 6.33 -4.85 -13.45
CA PHE A 93 6.48 -3.74 -14.41
C PHE A 93 5.27 -2.80 -14.44
N LEU A 94 4.34 -2.92 -13.50
CA LEU A 94 3.01 -2.28 -13.59
C LEU A 94 2.95 -0.93 -12.90
N TRP A 95 3.94 -0.52 -12.16
CA TRP A 95 4.01 0.72 -11.39
C TRP A 95 4.13 2.00 -12.23
N HIS A 96 4.41 1.90 -13.52
CA HIS A 96 4.40 3.04 -14.44
C HIS A 96 3.00 3.56 -14.81
N THR A 97 1.94 2.91 -14.38
CA THR A 97 0.57 3.34 -14.67
C THR A 97 -0.04 4.11 -13.50
N GLU A 98 0.31 5.37 -13.36
CA GLU A 98 -0.14 6.30 -12.30
C GLU A 98 -1.67 6.45 -12.14
N ARG A 99 -2.47 5.83 -13.01
CA ARG A 99 -3.91 6.07 -13.08
C ARG A 99 -4.79 5.13 -12.27
N HIS A 100 -4.25 4.10 -11.63
CA HIS A 100 -5.07 3.10 -10.94
C HIS A 100 -4.44 2.64 -9.64
N ALA A 101 -5.25 2.47 -8.59
CA ALA A 101 -4.86 1.76 -7.38
C ALA A 101 -4.62 0.27 -7.72
N LEU A 102 -3.44 -0.06 -8.21
CA LEU A 102 -3.02 -1.42 -8.55
C LEU A 102 -2.41 -2.09 -7.32
N CYS A 103 -2.44 -3.42 -7.29
CA CYS A 103 -1.71 -4.16 -6.28
C CYS A 103 -0.21 -4.12 -6.58
N HIS A 104 0.59 -3.88 -5.56
CA HIS A 104 2.05 -3.83 -5.56
C HIS A 104 2.62 -4.92 -4.64
N PRO A 105 3.91 -5.25 -4.73
CA PRO A 105 4.57 -6.19 -3.81
C PRO A 105 4.31 -5.89 -2.33
N ALA A 106 4.33 -4.62 -1.94
CA ALA A 106 4.02 -4.18 -0.59
C ALA A 106 2.64 -4.63 -0.07
N ASN A 107 1.63 -4.75 -0.95
CA ASN A 107 0.30 -5.21 -0.56
C ASN A 107 0.24 -6.71 -0.21
N LEU A 108 1.30 -7.48 -0.45
CA LEU A 108 1.35 -8.91 -0.07
C LEU A 108 1.59 -9.09 1.42
N ILE A 109 2.46 -8.25 2.02
CA ILE A 109 2.95 -8.40 3.38
C ILE A 109 2.42 -7.32 4.32
N CYS A 110 2.35 -6.05 3.90
CA CYS A 110 1.89 -4.98 4.76
C CYS A 110 0.39 -5.11 5.12
N GLU A 111 0.08 -5.01 6.41
CA GLU A 111 -1.29 -4.97 6.90
C GLU A 111 -1.93 -3.57 6.73
N SER A 112 -1.12 -2.52 6.82
CA SER A 112 -1.53 -1.12 6.73
C SER A 112 -1.28 -0.56 5.33
N GLU A 113 -2.28 0.09 4.73
CA GLU A 113 -2.14 0.78 3.44
C GLU A 113 -1.11 1.92 3.49
N GLU A 114 -0.96 2.58 4.63
CA GLU A 114 0.01 3.65 4.82
C GLU A 114 1.45 3.13 4.78
N VAL A 115 1.71 1.98 5.42
CA VAL A 115 3.01 1.31 5.37
C VAL A 115 3.27 0.77 3.96
N ALA A 116 2.27 0.16 3.32
CA ALA A 116 2.39 -0.33 1.96
C ALA A 116 2.71 0.79 0.95
N GLY A 117 2.05 1.94 1.08
CA GLY A 117 2.34 3.13 0.26
C GLY A 117 3.78 3.62 0.47
N ARG A 118 4.22 3.74 1.72
CA ARG A 118 5.58 4.17 2.05
C ARG A 118 6.65 3.19 1.58
N MET A 119 6.39 1.90 1.72
CA MET A 119 7.26 0.85 1.21
C MET A 119 7.39 0.91 -0.33
N THR A 120 6.27 1.10 -1.04
CA THR A 120 6.29 1.26 -2.49
C THR A 120 7.15 2.45 -2.91
N GLU A 121 6.99 3.62 -2.29
CA GLU A 121 7.83 4.80 -2.52
C GLU A 121 9.33 4.52 -2.29
N ASN A 122 9.66 3.80 -1.21
CA ASN A 122 11.04 3.45 -0.89
C ASN A 122 11.64 2.47 -1.90
N ILE A 123 10.88 1.49 -2.38
CA ILE A 123 11.31 0.53 -3.42
C ILE A 123 11.55 1.25 -4.75
N GLU A 124 10.62 2.12 -5.16
CA GLU A 124 10.76 2.92 -6.39
C GLU A 124 12.00 3.82 -6.35
N ALA A 125 12.25 4.46 -5.21
CA ALA A 125 13.40 5.33 -5.01
C ALA A 125 14.74 4.58 -4.99
N ALA A 126 14.75 3.31 -4.58
CA ALA A 126 15.96 2.51 -4.51
C ALA A 126 16.51 2.15 -5.91
N GLY A 127 15.66 1.90 -6.90
CA GLY A 127 16.05 1.59 -8.28
C GLY A 127 16.88 0.31 -8.43
N CYS A 128 16.92 -0.54 -7.42
CA CYS A 128 17.66 -1.82 -7.38
C CYS A 128 16.81 -2.87 -6.65
N PRO A 129 17.13 -4.16 -6.78
CA PRO A 129 16.47 -5.20 -6.00
C PRO A 129 16.57 -4.92 -4.50
N VAL A 130 15.46 -5.05 -3.79
CA VAL A 130 15.36 -4.76 -2.36
C VAL A 130 14.79 -6.00 -1.67
N ASP A 131 15.32 -6.32 -0.50
CA ASP A 131 14.72 -7.31 0.37
C ASP A 131 13.38 -6.80 0.88
N ILE A 132 12.37 -7.64 0.78
CA ILE A 132 10.98 -7.25 1.05
C ILE A 132 10.73 -7.07 2.55
N GLU A 133 11.36 -7.91 3.41
CA GLU A 133 11.20 -7.82 4.86
C GLU A 133 11.90 -6.57 5.40
N GLU A 134 13.14 -6.31 4.96
CA GLU A 134 13.87 -5.09 5.32
C GLU A 134 13.14 -3.81 4.85
N ALA A 135 12.53 -3.87 3.66
CA ALA A 135 11.77 -2.74 3.13
C ALA A 135 10.49 -2.46 3.94
N GLU A 136 9.80 -3.49 4.45
CA GLU A 136 8.65 -3.35 5.33
C GLU A 136 9.03 -2.72 6.66
N GLU A 137 10.07 -3.26 7.33
CA GLU A 137 10.55 -2.73 8.61
C GLU A 137 10.93 -1.25 8.50
N LYS A 138 11.66 -0.90 7.44
CA LYS A 138 12.04 0.49 7.19
C LYS A 138 10.82 1.38 6.93
N ALA A 139 9.87 0.93 6.14
CA ALA A 139 8.66 1.69 5.85
C ALA A 139 7.80 1.89 7.12
N ALA A 140 7.68 0.87 7.96
CA ALA A 140 6.99 0.96 9.25
C ALA A 140 7.66 1.98 10.18
N ALA A 141 9.00 1.96 10.28
CA ALA A 141 9.77 2.92 11.04
C ALA A 141 9.59 4.37 10.51
N ASP A 142 9.62 4.55 9.20
CA ASP A 142 9.41 5.85 8.55
C ASP A 142 8.02 6.42 8.86
N VAL A 143 6.96 5.59 8.81
CA VAL A 143 5.58 5.99 9.13
C VAL A 143 5.47 6.42 10.59
N VAL A 144 6.07 5.66 11.53
CA VAL A 144 6.09 6.03 12.95
C VAL A 144 6.80 7.37 13.15
N ALA A 145 7.98 7.54 12.58
CA ALA A 145 8.75 8.78 12.68
C ALA A 145 7.99 9.99 12.09
N GLN A 146 7.26 9.79 11.00
CA GLN A 146 6.43 10.83 10.38
C GLN A 146 5.26 11.23 11.28
N ARG A 147 4.58 10.24 11.90
CA ARG A 147 3.49 10.49 12.86
C ARG A 147 3.98 11.22 14.10
N GLU A 148 5.14 10.84 14.63
CA GLU A 148 5.77 11.52 15.78
C GLU A 148 6.10 12.98 15.47
N LYS A 149 6.68 13.26 14.29
CA LYS A 149 6.96 14.63 13.84
C LYS A 149 5.68 15.45 13.68
N ALA A 150 4.63 14.87 13.11
CA ALA A 150 3.34 15.53 12.95
C ALA A 150 2.71 15.85 14.31
N LEU A 151 2.74 14.93 15.25
CA LEU A 151 2.25 15.12 16.60
C LEU A 151 3.05 16.18 17.36
N ALA A 152 4.39 16.14 17.27
CA ALA A 152 5.25 17.14 17.89
C ALA A 152 4.96 18.56 17.34
N LYS A 153 4.74 18.67 16.02
CA LYS A 153 4.35 19.94 15.39
C LYS A 153 3.01 20.44 15.91
N GLN A 154 1.99 19.59 15.98
CA GLN A 154 0.68 19.93 16.53
C GLN A 154 0.77 20.39 17.99
N LEU A 155 1.54 19.68 18.81
CA LEU A 155 1.75 20.05 20.22
C LEU A 155 2.47 21.39 20.35
N ALA A 156 3.46 21.67 19.50
CA ALA A 156 4.15 22.95 19.46
C ALA A 156 3.19 24.10 19.08
N GLU A 157 2.34 23.89 18.07
CA GLU A 157 1.31 24.84 17.65
C GLU A 157 0.28 25.09 18.76
N MET A 158 -0.20 24.02 19.42
CA MET A 158 -1.11 24.15 20.56
C MET A 158 -0.48 24.92 21.73
N ARG A 159 0.80 24.66 22.04
CA ARG A 159 1.54 25.41 23.08
C ARG A 159 1.74 26.87 22.71
N SER A 160 1.97 27.18 21.43
CA SER A 160 2.08 28.56 20.98
C SER A 160 0.77 29.34 21.09
N ARG A 161 -0.36 28.66 20.76
CA ARG A 161 -1.69 29.26 20.90
C ARG A 161 -2.08 29.52 22.36
N LYS A 162 -1.74 28.59 23.29
CA LYS A 162 -2.03 28.76 24.74
C LYS A 162 -1.14 29.83 25.40
N ARG A 163 -0.07 30.30 24.75
CA ARG A 163 0.79 31.36 25.28
C ARG A 163 0.36 32.78 24.96
N LYS A 164 -0.74 32.99 24.23
CA LYS A 164 -1.38 34.32 24.26
C LYS A 164 -2.03 34.45 25.65
N LEU A 165 -1.34 35.10 26.56
CA LEU A 165 -1.96 35.61 27.76
C LEU A 165 -3.06 36.57 27.29
N VAL A 166 -4.28 36.12 27.38
CA VAL A 166 -5.41 37.02 27.29
C VAL A 166 -5.43 37.71 28.63
N ASP A 167 -5.17 39.04 28.63
CA ASP A 167 -5.36 39.82 29.83
C ASP A 167 -6.82 39.64 30.27
N PRO A 168 -7.08 39.11 31.49
CA PRO A 168 -8.43 38.85 31.95
C PRO A 168 -9.33 40.07 31.85
N LEU A 169 -8.78 41.26 32.09
CA LEU A 169 -9.49 42.54 31.98
C LEU A 169 -9.85 42.88 30.51
N GLN A 170 -8.95 42.64 29.57
CA GLN A 170 -9.26 42.85 28.14
C GLN A 170 -10.24 41.82 27.62
N PHE A 171 -10.21 40.60 28.13
CA PHE A 171 -11.18 39.55 27.79
C PHE A 171 -12.57 39.87 28.33
N GLU A 172 -12.69 40.33 29.59
CA GLU A 172 -13.96 40.78 30.17
C GLU A 172 -14.53 42.00 29.44
N MET A 173 -13.66 42.98 29.07
CA MET A 173 -14.11 44.15 28.33
C MET A 173 -14.52 43.84 26.90
N SER A 174 -13.90 42.84 26.25
CA SER A 174 -14.30 42.39 24.90
C SER A 174 -15.65 41.64 24.90
N ILE A 175 -15.89 40.87 25.91
CA ILE A 175 -17.20 40.20 26.09
C ILE A 175 -18.31 41.21 26.38
N GLN A 176 -18.06 42.20 27.24
CA GLN A 176 -19.05 43.24 27.55
C GLN A 176 -19.34 44.18 26.38
N ALA A 177 -18.37 44.42 25.49
CA ALA A 177 -18.56 45.34 24.38
C ALA A 177 -19.22 44.74 23.14
N GLU A 178 -18.99 43.44 22.86
CA GLU A 178 -19.53 42.82 21.66
C GLU A 178 -20.83 42.05 21.87
N ASP A 179 -21.09 41.46 23.07
CA ASP A 179 -22.23 40.57 23.28
C ASP A 179 -23.51 41.24 23.79
N LEU A 180 -23.42 42.40 24.41
CA LEU A 180 -24.57 43.08 24.95
C LEU A 180 -25.36 43.92 23.94
N ALA A 181 -24.76 44.29 22.83
CA ALA A 181 -25.44 45.17 21.83
C ALA A 181 -26.38 44.41 20.86
N GLY A 182 -26.36 43.10 20.84
CA GLY A 182 -27.14 42.28 19.89
C GLY A 182 -27.80 41.03 20.45
N TYR A 183 -27.60 40.73 21.73
CA TYR A 183 -28.20 39.53 22.33
C TYR A 183 -29.67 39.69 22.62
N VAL A 184 -30.49 38.88 21.98
CA VAL A 184 -31.93 38.77 22.30
C VAL A 184 -32.12 37.42 23.00
N PRO A 185 -32.56 37.43 24.31
CA PRO A 185 -32.79 36.19 25.02
C PRO A 185 -33.82 35.30 24.30
N SER A 186 -33.45 34.08 23.98
CA SER A 186 -34.28 33.13 23.24
C SER A 186 -34.99 32.13 24.14
N PHE A 187 -34.54 31.98 25.38
CA PHE A 187 -35.07 31.02 26.33
C PHE A 187 -35.58 31.69 27.61
N GLY A 188 -36.71 31.21 28.16
CA GLY A 188 -37.33 31.79 29.33
C GLY A 188 -36.47 31.78 30.62
N TRP A 189 -35.47 30.88 30.73
CA TRP A 189 -34.53 30.83 31.85
C TRP A 189 -33.50 31.95 31.83
N GLU A 190 -33.22 32.54 30.66
CA GLU A 190 -32.28 33.66 30.50
C GLU A 190 -32.86 34.97 31.01
N MET A 191 -34.18 35.05 31.10
CA MET A 191 -34.90 36.17 31.65
C MET A 191 -35.26 36.01 33.13
N ALA A 192 -34.94 34.85 33.70
CA ALA A 192 -35.24 34.61 35.12
C ALA A 192 -34.19 35.30 36.01
N PRO A 193 -34.56 35.87 37.15
CA PRO A 193 -33.62 36.43 38.10
C PRO A 193 -32.66 35.33 38.60
N PRO A 194 -31.37 35.68 38.86
CA PRO A 194 -30.39 34.71 39.32
C PRO A 194 -30.87 34.02 40.61
N SER A 195 -30.68 32.71 40.70
CA SER A 195 -31.03 31.96 41.90
C SER A 195 -30.11 32.34 43.06
N ALA A 196 -30.57 32.16 44.31
CA ALA A 196 -29.79 32.51 45.50
C ALA A 196 -28.43 31.81 45.62
N VAL A 197 -28.18 30.76 44.81
CA VAL A 197 -26.87 30.06 44.73
C VAL A 197 -25.91 30.76 43.76
N GLN A 198 -26.40 31.59 42.85
CA GLN A 198 -25.60 32.30 41.86
C GLN A 198 -25.14 33.70 42.35
N THR A 199 -25.64 34.12 43.47
CA THR A 199 -25.34 35.45 44.09
C THR A 199 -24.39 35.33 45.30
N GLN A 200 -23.81 34.15 45.58
CA GLN A 200 -22.69 33.92 46.48
C GLN A 200 -21.38 33.73 45.71
#